data_6ab018b31cf00f04cddb6f9c215591c6
#
_entry.id   6ab018b31cf00f04cddb6f9c215591c6
#
_cell.length_a   1.000
_cell.length_b   1.000
_cell.length_c   1.000
_cell.angle_alpha   90.00
_cell.angle_beta   90.00
_cell.angle_gamma   90.00
#
_symmetry.space_group_name_H-M   'P 1'
#
loop_
_entity.id
_entity.type
_entity.pdbx_description
1 polymer ?
#
loop_
_entity_poly.entity_id
_entity_poly.type
_entity_poly.pdbx_seq_one_letter_code
_entity_poly.pdbx_strand_id
1 'polypeptide(L)'
;FYTSGHLPYYADTMFPPMEFEGSNYMVKPMNCPMHNLIYRSRGRSYRELPLRLFEFGSVYRYEKSGVVHGLTRVRGLTQDDSHSYVTAEQAPGEIKHLLDFVLGLLRDFGIDDFYLELSTRDDSKPDKFVGSEEDWAVATKVLEDVAIDSGLELVPDPGGAAFYGPKISVQAKDAIGRTWQMSTIQYDFNQPARFELEYNGADGAKHQPVMIHSAKFGSLERFFGVLVEHYAGAFPPWLAPVQVEAIPIAERHVDYLYDIAKRMKVQGLRVEVDDSDDRMQKKIRNAQLQKVPFMMIAGDDDVEKGAVSFRYRDGRQDNGVPIEEAIARVAAAVASREQV
;
A
#
# COMPACT_ATOMS: atom_id res chain seq x y z
N PHE A 1 -12.52 1.93 -22.23
CA PHE A 1 -13.19 2.87 -21.31
C PHE A 1 -14.63 3.20 -21.73
N TYR A 2 -14.99 3.13 -23.01
CA TYR A 2 -16.39 3.19 -23.45
C TYR A 2 -17.19 2.01 -22.92
N THR A 3 -16.68 0.79 -23.09
CA THR A 3 -17.33 -0.45 -22.62
C THR A 3 -17.57 -0.41 -21.12
N SER A 4 -16.59 0.00 -20.34
CA SER A 4 -16.69 0.06 -18.87
C SER A 4 -17.56 1.19 -18.35
N GLY A 5 -17.95 2.15 -19.19
CA GLY A 5 -18.73 3.34 -18.81
C GLY A 5 -17.90 4.46 -18.22
N HIS A 6 -16.58 4.30 -18.08
CA HIS A 6 -15.76 5.37 -17.51
C HIS A 6 -15.77 6.65 -18.34
N LEU A 7 -15.76 6.54 -19.67
CA LEU A 7 -15.65 7.74 -20.52
C LEU A 7 -16.77 8.75 -20.32
N PRO A 8 -18.08 8.42 -20.24
CA PRO A 8 -19.08 9.44 -19.94
C PRO A 8 -19.01 9.95 -18.49
N TYR A 9 -18.71 9.10 -17.51
CA TYR A 9 -18.76 9.46 -16.08
C TYR A 9 -17.49 10.11 -15.55
N TYR A 10 -16.33 9.79 -16.12
CA TYR A 10 -15.01 10.27 -15.68
C TYR A 10 -14.34 11.24 -16.67
N ALA A 11 -15.05 11.67 -17.71
CA ALA A 11 -14.48 12.52 -18.77
C ALA A 11 -13.75 13.76 -18.20
N ASP A 12 -14.34 14.42 -17.20
CA ASP A 12 -13.78 15.63 -16.56
C ASP A 12 -12.51 15.36 -15.74
N THR A 13 -12.26 14.11 -15.40
CA THR A 13 -11.08 13.69 -14.62
C THR A 13 -10.01 13.03 -15.47
N MET A 14 -10.25 12.85 -16.75
CA MET A 14 -9.29 12.29 -17.71
C MET A 14 -8.50 13.39 -18.39
N PHE A 15 -7.23 13.12 -18.68
CA PHE A 15 -6.44 13.98 -19.55
C PHE A 15 -7.05 14.02 -20.96
N PRO A 16 -6.98 15.16 -21.65
CA PRO A 16 -7.40 15.25 -23.05
C PRO A 16 -6.70 14.20 -23.90
N PRO A 17 -7.36 13.68 -24.95
CA PRO A 17 -6.72 12.76 -25.87
C PRO A 17 -5.54 13.43 -26.58
N MET A 18 -4.50 12.66 -26.84
CA MET A 18 -3.35 13.04 -27.65
C MET A 18 -3.53 12.49 -29.05
N GLU A 19 -3.56 13.37 -30.04
CA GLU A 19 -3.62 12.94 -31.44
C GLU A 19 -2.21 12.57 -31.95
N PHE A 20 -2.06 11.35 -32.44
CA PHE A 20 -0.83 10.90 -33.03
C PHE A 20 -1.13 9.97 -34.23
N GLU A 21 -0.57 10.28 -35.42
CA GLU A 21 -0.76 9.51 -36.65
C GLU A 21 -2.25 9.23 -36.99
N GLY A 22 -3.12 10.21 -36.76
CA GLY A 22 -4.55 10.10 -37.03
C GLY A 22 -5.34 9.25 -36.04
N SER A 23 -4.72 8.83 -34.94
CA SER A 23 -5.34 8.08 -33.84
C SER A 23 -5.29 8.88 -32.54
N ASN A 24 -6.32 8.70 -31.71
CA ASN A 24 -6.37 9.30 -30.36
C ASN A 24 -5.83 8.34 -29.32
N TYR A 25 -4.80 8.78 -28.62
CA TYR A 25 -4.25 8.09 -27.46
C TYR A 25 -4.70 8.76 -26.18
N MET A 26 -4.99 7.96 -25.16
CA MET A 26 -5.43 8.45 -23.85
C MET A 26 -4.61 7.77 -22.76
N VAL A 27 -4.16 8.54 -21.77
CA VAL A 27 -3.59 7.94 -20.57
C VAL A 27 -4.71 7.38 -19.71
N LYS A 28 -4.52 6.18 -19.17
CA LYS A 28 -5.56 5.48 -18.42
C LYS A 28 -5.80 6.11 -17.04
N PRO A 29 -7.06 6.38 -16.65
CA PRO A 29 -7.40 6.86 -15.30
C PRO A 29 -7.56 5.71 -14.28
N MET A 30 -7.73 4.47 -14.76
CA MET A 30 -7.99 3.26 -13.99
C MET A 30 -7.45 2.01 -14.69
N ASN A 31 -7.24 0.92 -13.93
CA ASN A 31 -6.72 -0.36 -14.45
C ASN A 31 -7.82 -1.41 -14.67
N CYS A 32 -8.98 -1.29 -14.02
CA CYS A 32 -10.04 -2.30 -13.99
C CYS A 32 -10.47 -2.83 -15.37
N PRO A 33 -10.61 -2.02 -16.46
CA PRO A 33 -11.01 -2.55 -17.75
C PRO A 33 -10.04 -3.60 -18.32
N MET A 34 -8.75 -3.48 -18.02
CA MET A 34 -7.71 -4.41 -18.49
C MET A 34 -7.83 -5.76 -17.79
N HIS A 35 -8.10 -5.78 -16.49
CA HIS A 35 -8.35 -7.01 -15.75
C HIS A 35 -9.62 -7.73 -16.24
N ASN A 36 -10.67 -6.99 -16.62
CA ASN A 36 -11.87 -7.57 -17.25
C ASN A 36 -11.54 -8.26 -18.58
N LEU A 37 -10.67 -7.66 -19.40
CA LEU A 37 -10.20 -8.29 -20.64
C LEU A 37 -9.36 -9.55 -20.37
N ILE A 38 -8.52 -9.55 -19.32
CA ILE A 38 -7.76 -10.74 -18.91
C ILE A 38 -8.71 -11.83 -18.43
N TYR A 39 -9.72 -11.49 -17.59
CA TYR A 39 -10.74 -12.46 -17.18
C TYR A 39 -11.43 -13.09 -18.39
N ARG A 40 -11.89 -12.26 -19.33
CA ARG A 40 -12.65 -12.67 -20.53
C ARG A 40 -11.80 -13.40 -21.56
N SER A 41 -10.47 -13.38 -21.48
CA SER A 41 -9.57 -13.95 -22.49
C SER A 41 -9.75 -15.45 -22.74
N ARG A 42 -10.37 -16.16 -21.78
CA ARG A 42 -10.71 -17.59 -21.89
C ARG A 42 -11.97 -17.93 -21.07
N GLY A 43 -12.57 -19.11 -21.32
CA GLY A 43 -13.64 -19.64 -20.49
C GLY A 43 -13.20 -19.83 -19.05
N ARG A 44 -14.12 -19.59 -18.11
CA ARG A 44 -13.90 -19.73 -16.68
C ARG A 44 -14.85 -20.76 -16.07
N SER A 45 -14.43 -21.42 -15.00
CA SER A 45 -15.22 -22.31 -14.19
C SER A 45 -15.39 -21.77 -12.77
N TYR A 46 -16.52 -22.06 -12.12
CA TYR A 46 -16.72 -21.73 -10.70
C TYR A 46 -15.60 -22.25 -9.79
N ARG A 47 -14.90 -23.31 -10.20
CA ARG A 47 -13.75 -23.87 -9.46
C ARG A 47 -12.50 -22.99 -9.46
N GLU A 48 -12.42 -22.02 -10.38
CA GLU A 48 -11.33 -21.06 -10.47
C GLU A 48 -11.61 -19.80 -9.62
N LEU A 49 -12.84 -19.68 -9.07
CA LEU A 49 -13.24 -18.54 -8.26
C LEU A 49 -13.03 -18.84 -6.75
N PRO A 50 -12.56 -17.88 -5.98
CA PRO A 50 -12.16 -16.51 -6.32
C PRO A 50 -10.95 -16.43 -7.26
N LEU A 51 -11.08 -15.69 -8.37
CA LEU A 51 -9.93 -15.33 -9.21
C LEU A 51 -9.46 -13.92 -8.83
N ARG A 52 -8.25 -13.80 -8.35
CA ARG A 52 -7.65 -12.53 -7.91
C ARG A 52 -6.58 -12.08 -8.88
N LEU A 53 -6.73 -10.88 -9.44
CA LEU A 53 -5.74 -10.22 -10.29
C LEU A 53 -5.18 -9.01 -9.54
N PHE A 54 -3.88 -8.79 -9.64
CA PHE A 54 -3.17 -7.71 -8.96
C PHE A 54 -2.11 -7.10 -9.87
N GLU A 55 -1.96 -5.79 -9.82
CA GLU A 55 -0.86 -5.05 -10.45
C GLU A 55 -0.47 -3.82 -9.63
N PHE A 56 0.81 -3.43 -9.71
CA PHE A 56 1.19 -2.05 -9.46
C PHE A 56 0.99 -1.25 -10.73
N GLY A 57 -0.17 -0.63 -10.87
CA GLY A 57 -0.60 0.02 -12.10
C GLY A 57 -0.49 1.53 -12.04
N SER A 58 0.22 2.13 -13.02
CA SER A 58 0.25 3.58 -13.15
C SER A 58 -1.05 4.08 -13.77
N VAL A 59 -1.69 5.05 -13.13
CA VAL A 59 -2.89 5.73 -13.61
C VAL A 59 -2.71 7.24 -13.58
N TYR A 60 -3.47 7.94 -14.42
CA TYR A 60 -3.33 9.38 -14.61
C TYR A 60 -4.70 10.06 -14.49
N ARG A 61 -4.78 11.08 -13.65
CA ARG A 61 -6.01 11.82 -13.39
C ARG A 61 -5.78 13.32 -13.56
N TYR A 62 -6.67 13.98 -14.27
CA TYR A 62 -6.58 15.42 -14.52
C TYR A 62 -7.04 16.20 -13.29
N GLU A 63 -6.23 16.15 -12.24
CA GLU A 63 -6.47 16.91 -11.01
C GLU A 63 -6.29 18.43 -11.28
N LYS A 64 -7.19 19.25 -10.76
CA LYS A 64 -7.06 20.71 -10.84
C LYS A 64 -5.84 21.19 -10.08
N SER A 65 -5.16 22.24 -10.57
CA SER A 65 -3.93 22.75 -9.97
C SER A 65 -4.06 23.10 -8.48
N GLY A 66 -5.22 23.64 -8.07
CA GLY A 66 -5.45 24.03 -6.67
C GLY A 66 -5.61 22.87 -5.67
N VAL A 67 -5.70 21.61 -6.13
CA VAL A 67 -5.82 20.44 -5.24
C VAL A 67 -4.59 19.55 -5.23
N VAL A 68 -3.62 19.79 -6.12
CA VAL A 68 -2.35 19.05 -6.14
C VAL A 68 -1.54 19.44 -4.91
N HIS A 69 -1.04 18.43 -4.17
CA HIS A 69 -0.32 18.66 -2.92
C HIS A 69 0.73 17.59 -2.66
N GLY A 70 2.03 17.95 -2.74
CA GLY A 70 3.15 17.06 -2.46
C GLY A 70 3.01 15.69 -3.13
N LEU A 71 3.21 14.61 -2.36
CA LEU A 71 2.96 13.23 -2.78
C LEU A 71 1.52 12.76 -2.48
N THR A 72 0.77 13.50 -1.66
CA THR A 72 -0.54 13.04 -1.19
C THR A 72 -1.66 13.22 -2.22
N ARG A 73 -1.48 14.15 -3.18
CA ARG A 73 -2.40 14.32 -4.30
C ARG A 73 -1.67 14.73 -5.57
N VAL A 74 -1.50 13.80 -6.47
CA VAL A 74 -0.69 13.90 -7.69
C VAL A 74 -1.55 13.57 -8.93
N ARG A 75 -1.07 13.95 -10.11
CA ARG A 75 -1.75 13.68 -11.39
C ARG A 75 -1.38 12.33 -12.00
N GLY A 76 -0.20 11.82 -11.71
CA GLY A 76 0.24 10.47 -12.06
C GLY A 76 0.58 9.73 -10.79
N LEU A 77 0.02 8.54 -10.59
CA LEU A 77 0.22 7.74 -9.39
C LEU A 77 0.30 6.26 -9.73
N THR A 78 1.00 5.52 -8.87
CA THR A 78 1.02 4.07 -8.90
C THR A 78 0.04 3.54 -7.88
N GLN A 79 -0.91 2.71 -8.32
CA GLN A 79 -1.91 2.10 -7.47
C GLN A 79 -1.60 0.62 -7.30
N ASP A 80 -1.70 0.11 -6.08
CA ASP A 80 -1.68 -1.32 -5.76
C ASP A 80 -3.07 -1.92 -6.02
N ASP A 81 -3.42 -1.99 -7.29
CA ASP A 81 -4.76 -2.26 -7.77
C ASP A 81 -5.03 -3.75 -7.91
N SER A 82 -6.13 -4.21 -7.34
CA SER A 82 -6.54 -5.60 -7.46
C SER A 82 -8.03 -5.76 -7.68
N HIS A 83 -8.37 -6.83 -8.40
CA HIS A 83 -9.75 -7.17 -8.73
C HIS A 83 -9.95 -8.66 -8.46
N SER A 84 -10.90 -8.95 -7.58
CA SER A 84 -11.35 -10.31 -7.29
C SER A 84 -12.65 -10.57 -8.02
N TYR A 85 -12.69 -11.68 -8.77
CA TYR A 85 -13.91 -12.18 -9.42
C TYR A 85 -14.40 -13.36 -8.60
N VAL A 86 -15.67 -13.29 -8.16
CA VAL A 86 -16.24 -14.22 -7.20
C VAL A 86 -17.66 -14.59 -7.61
N THR A 87 -18.22 -15.69 -7.06
CA THR A 87 -19.66 -15.89 -7.09
C THR A 87 -20.35 -14.95 -6.09
N ALA A 88 -21.66 -14.77 -6.22
CA ALA A 88 -22.42 -13.94 -5.28
C ALA A 88 -22.30 -14.47 -3.83
N GLU A 89 -22.29 -15.79 -3.65
CA GLU A 89 -22.17 -16.45 -2.36
C GLU A 89 -20.76 -16.28 -1.75
N GLN A 90 -19.73 -16.13 -2.58
CA GLN A 90 -18.36 -15.92 -2.13
C GLN A 90 -18.07 -14.46 -1.75
N ALA A 91 -18.87 -13.51 -2.25
CA ALA A 91 -18.58 -12.07 -2.11
C ALA A 91 -18.41 -11.61 -0.64
N PRO A 92 -19.29 -11.99 0.32
CA PRO A 92 -19.11 -11.58 1.71
C PRO A 92 -17.78 -12.08 2.31
N GLY A 93 -17.43 -13.35 2.05
CA GLY A 93 -16.17 -13.94 2.52
C GLY A 93 -14.94 -13.30 1.91
N GLU A 94 -14.98 -12.93 0.62
CA GLU A 94 -13.87 -12.26 -0.05
C GLU A 94 -13.69 -10.83 0.46
N ILE A 95 -14.78 -10.08 0.67
CA ILE A 95 -14.73 -8.72 1.22
C ILE A 95 -14.17 -8.73 2.63
N LYS A 96 -14.62 -9.69 3.47
CA LYS A 96 -14.06 -9.87 4.82
C LYS A 96 -12.56 -10.17 4.77
N HIS A 97 -12.13 -11.10 3.91
CA HIS A 97 -10.72 -11.43 3.73
C HIS A 97 -9.88 -10.20 3.31
N LEU A 98 -10.38 -9.40 2.37
CA LEU A 98 -9.71 -8.18 1.93
C LEU A 98 -9.64 -7.13 3.05
N LEU A 99 -10.71 -6.95 3.83
CA LEU A 99 -10.74 -6.03 4.96
C LEU A 99 -9.74 -6.44 6.05
N ASP A 100 -9.77 -7.70 6.47
CA ASP A 100 -8.84 -8.25 7.47
C ASP A 100 -7.38 -8.08 7.01
N PHE A 101 -7.10 -8.34 5.73
CA PHE A 101 -5.77 -8.16 5.14
C PHE A 101 -5.33 -6.70 5.16
N VAL A 102 -6.20 -5.78 4.75
CA VAL A 102 -5.91 -4.33 4.76
C VAL A 102 -5.61 -3.84 6.16
N LEU A 103 -6.45 -4.19 7.13
CA LEU A 103 -6.28 -3.76 8.53
C LEU A 103 -4.99 -4.31 9.14
N GLY A 104 -4.69 -5.58 8.87
CA GLY A 104 -3.43 -6.21 9.29
C GLY A 104 -2.22 -5.52 8.67
N LEU A 105 -2.28 -5.25 7.37
CA LEU A 105 -1.20 -4.59 6.65
C LEU A 105 -0.93 -3.17 7.16
N LEU A 106 -1.96 -2.36 7.41
CA LEU A 106 -1.80 -1.00 7.95
C LEU A 106 -1.18 -1.03 9.35
N ARG A 107 -1.60 -1.98 10.21
CA ARG A 107 -0.98 -2.19 11.53
C ARG A 107 0.48 -2.57 11.44
N ASP A 108 0.86 -3.40 10.48
CA ASP A 108 2.28 -3.74 10.22
C ASP A 108 3.12 -2.50 9.94
N PHE A 109 2.53 -1.47 9.32
CA PHE A 109 3.18 -0.17 9.11
C PHE A 109 3.02 0.80 10.28
N GLY A 110 2.49 0.35 11.42
CA GLY A 110 2.31 1.19 12.61
C GLY A 110 1.14 2.17 12.53
N ILE A 111 0.24 1.99 11.58
CA ILE A 111 -0.98 2.80 11.43
C ILE A 111 -2.14 1.99 12.00
N ASP A 112 -2.68 2.39 13.16
CA ASP A 112 -3.72 1.67 13.89
C ASP A 112 -4.94 2.54 14.29
N ASP A 113 -4.85 3.87 14.15
CA ASP A 113 -5.99 4.78 14.35
C ASP A 113 -6.78 4.97 13.05
N PHE A 114 -7.76 4.10 12.83
CA PHE A 114 -8.60 4.12 11.65
C PHE A 114 -10.07 3.80 11.96
N TYR A 115 -10.94 4.22 11.05
CA TYR A 115 -12.36 3.91 11.02
C TYR A 115 -12.78 3.53 9.60
N LEU A 116 -13.97 2.96 9.45
CA LEU A 116 -14.53 2.61 8.15
C LEU A 116 -15.55 3.66 7.70
N GLU A 117 -15.56 3.94 6.41
CA GLU A 117 -16.56 4.79 5.77
C GLU A 117 -17.29 3.96 4.71
N LEU A 118 -18.63 3.88 4.83
CA LEU A 118 -19.48 3.21 3.86
C LEU A 118 -20.09 4.23 2.92
N SER A 119 -19.56 4.27 1.69
CA SER A 119 -20.05 5.16 0.66
C SER A 119 -21.15 4.47 -0.15
N THR A 120 -22.31 5.11 -0.22
CA THR A 120 -23.49 4.65 -0.94
C THR A 120 -23.87 5.64 -2.05
N ARG A 121 -24.86 5.30 -2.88
CA ARG A 121 -25.39 6.22 -3.90
C ARG A 121 -26.11 7.42 -3.25
N ASP A 122 -26.24 8.50 -4.02
CA ASP A 122 -27.07 9.65 -3.69
C ASP A 122 -28.44 9.51 -4.37
N ASP A 123 -29.46 9.15 -3.61
CA ASP A 123 -30.82 8.95 -4.13
C ASP A 123 -31.45 10.22 -4.70
N SER A 124 -30.92 11.39 -4.38
CA SER A 124 -31.33 12.66 -4.98
C SER A 124 -30.75 12.88 -6.38
N LYS A 125 -29.77 12.08 -6.80
CA LYS A 125 -29.07 12.19 -8.09
C LYS A 125 -28.93 10.82 -8.77
N PRO A 126 -30.04 10.12 -9.04
CA PRO A 126 -30.01 8.75 -9.57
C PRO A 126 -29.26 8.62 -10.90
N ASP A 127 -29.31 9.65 -11.75
CA ASP A 127 -28.63 9.64 -13.05
C ASP A 127 -27.08 9.55 -12.97
N LYS A 128 -26.50 9.74 -11.79
CA LYS A 128 -25.06 9.60 -11.57
C LYS A 128 -24.63 8.16 -11.32
N PHE A 129 -25.57 7.27 -11.11
CA PHE A 129 -25.31 5.89 -10.70
C PHE A 129 -25.99 4.92 -11.67
N VAL A 130 -25.35 3.78 -11.89
CA VAL A 130 -25.87 2.73 -12.77
C VAL A 130 -26.34 1.53 -11.94
N GLY A 131 -27.17 0.66 -12.55
CA GLY A 131 -27.72 -0.53 -11.90
C GLY A 131 -29.11 -0.31 -11.29
N SER A 132 -29.75 -1.37 -10.88
CA SER A 132 -31.08 -1.36 -10.26
C SER A 132 -31.00 -1.01 -8.77
N GLU A 133 -32.14 -0.66 -8.18
CA GLU A 133 -32.25 -0.47 -6.73
C GLU A 133 -31.90 -1.74 -5.96
N GLU A 134 -32.27 -2.90 -6.52
CA GLU A 134 -31.98 -4.21 -5.92
C GLU A 134 -30.48 -4.51 -5.92
N ASP A 135 -29.75 -4.26 -7.02
CA ASP A 135 -28.30 -4.43 -7.09
C ASP A 135 -27.61 -3.59 -6.01
N TRP A 136 -28.01 -2.32 -5.87
CA TRP A 136 -27.47 -1.41 -4.86
C TRP A 136 -27.79 -1.88 -3.43
N ALA A 137 -29.04 -2.34 -3.19
CA ALA A 137 -29.44 -2.82 -1.87
C ALA A 137 -28.63 -4.05 -1.46
N VAL A 138 -28.47 -5.03 -2.35
CA VAL A 138 -27.68 -6.24 -2.11
C VAL A 138 -26.22 -5.90 -1.87
N ALA A 139 -25.60 -5.12 -2.76
CA ALA A 139 -24.18 -4.78 -2.65
C ALA A 139 -23.87 -3.96 -1.40
N THR A 140 -24.71 -2.97 -1.07
CA THR A 140 -24.57 -2.16 0.14
C THR A 140 -24.68 -3.02 1.40
N LYS A 141 -25.70 -3.91 1.45
CA LYS A 141 -25.92 -4.79 2.60
C LYS A 141 -24.73 -5.70 2.86
N VAL A 142 -24.14 -6.29 1.82
CA VAL A 142 -22.95 -7.15 1.95
C VAL A 142 -21.76 -6.38 2.54
N LEU A 143 -21.52 -5.17 2.05
CA LEU A 143 -20.43 -4.32 2.57
C LEU A 143 -20.70 -3.87 4.02
N GLU A 144 -21.92 -3.44 4.31
CA GLU A 144 -22.34 -3.01 5.65
C GLU A 144 -22.18 -4.11 6.69
N ASP A 145 -22.66 -5.34 6.40
CA ASP A 145 -22.57 -6.48 7.30
C ASP A 145 -21.10 -6.81 7.62
N VAL A 146 -20.22 -6.85 6.62
CA VAL A 146 -18.79 -7.10 6.83
C VAL A 146 -18.13 -5.97 7.62
N ALA A 147 -18.52 -4.72 7.37
CA ALA A 147 -17.99 -3.56 8.10
C ALA A 147 -18.40 -3.60 9.59
N ILE A 148 -19.67 -3.90 9.88
CA ILE A 148 -20.19 -4.05 11.25
C ILE A 148 -19.48 -5.20 11.98
N ASP A 149 -19.31 -6.35 11.32
CA ASP A 149 -18.64 -7.52 11.89
C ASP A 149 -17.17 -7.27 12.22
N SER A 150 -16.54 -6.25 11.63
CA SER A 150 -15.16 -5.86 11.94
C SER A 150 -15.01 -5.24 13.34
N GLY A 151 -16.10 -4.75 13.92
CA GLY A 151 -16.12 -4.06 15.22
C GLY A 151 -15.55 -2.63 15.20
N LEU A 152 -15.19 -2.10 14.03
CA LEU A 152 -14.70 -0.74 13.87
C LEU A 152 -15.86 0.25 13.78
N GLU A 153 -15.59 1.53 14.08
CA GLU A 153 -16.52 2.61 13.81
C GLU A 153 -16.86 2.65 12.32
N LEU A 154 -18.15 2.68 12.00
CA LEU A 154 -18.67 2.76 10.64
C LEU A 154 -19.38 4.10 10.43
N VAL A 155 -18.83 4.92 9.54
CA VAL A 155 -19.37 6.24 9.21
C VAL A 155 -20.08 6.17 7.85
N PRO A 156 -21.37 6.57 7.77
CA PRO A 156 -22.06 6.65 6.47
C PRO A 156 -21.54 7.81 5.61
N ASP A 157 -21.38 7.55 4.31
CA ASP A 157 -21.01 8.55 3.30
C ASP A 157 -21.97 8.46 2.09
N PRO A 158 -23.21 9.02 2.21
CA PRO A 158 -24.18 9.01 1.13
C PRO A 158 -23.72 9.91 -0.04
N GLY A 159 -23.69 9.34 -1.25
CA GLY A 159 -23.22 10.02 -2.47
C GLY A 159 -21.73 9.90 -2.75
N GLY A 160 -20.95 9.30 -1.85
CA GLY A 160 -19.52 9.07 -2.04
C GLY A 160 -19.15 7.81 -2.83
N ALA A 161 -20.13 6.99 -3.19
CA ALA A 161 -19.91 5.78 -3.97
C ALA A 161 -19.39 6.05 -5.38
N ALA A 162 -18.75 5.05 -5.98
CA ALA A 162 -18.50 5.06 -7.42
C ALA A 162 -19.82 4.91 -8.19
N PHE A 163 -19.82 5.34 -9.46
CA PHE A 163 -21.04 5.25 -10.29
C PHE A 163 -21.54 3.80 -10.49
N TYR A 164 -20.65 2.83 -10.31
CA TYR A 164 -20.88 1.40 -10.57
C TYR A 164 -21.11 0.54 -9.33
N GLY A 165 -21.02 1.10 -8.12
CA GLY A 165 -21.27 0.35 -6.90
C GLY A 165 -20.80 1.02 -5.61
N PRO A 166 -21.27 0.51 -4.46
CA PRO A 166 -20.91 0.98 -3.13
C PRO A 166 -19.48 0.56 -2.75
N LYS A 167 -18.91 1.22 -1.73
CA LYS A 167 -17.56 0.93 -1.25
C LYS A 167 -17.42 1.08 0.25
N ILE A 168 -16.49 0.32 0.83
CA ILE A 168 -15.88 0.59 2.13
C ILE A 168 -14.55 1.30 1.88
N SER A 169 -14.32 2.41 2.58
CA SER A 169 -13.01 3.07 2.64
C SER A 169 -12.43 2.92 4.03
N VAL A 170 -11.14 2.58 4.13
CA VAL A 170 -10.41 2.66 5.41
C VAL A 170 -9.82 4.05 5.52
N GLN A 171 -10.30 4.81 6.47
CA GLN A 171 -9.85 6.16 6.78
C GLN A 171 -8.86 6.08 7.95
N ALA A 172 -7.64 6.57 7.76
CA ALA A 172 -6.61 6.58 8.79
C ALA A 172 -6.21 8.02 9.15
N LYS A 173 -5.88 8.25 10.42
CA LYS A 173 -5.37 9.54 10.89
C LYS A 173 -3.85 9.55 10.84
N ASP A 174 -3.30 10.64 10.33
CA ASP A 174 -1.86 10.88 10.40
C ASP A 174 -1.45 11.44 11.79
N ALA A 175 -0.14 11.58 11.99
CA ALA A 175 0.44 12.03 13.26
C ALA A 175 -0.02 13.43 13.73
N ILE A 176 -0.61 14.24 12.83
CA ILE A 176 -1.15 15.56 13.14
C ILE A 176 -2.69 15.61 13.11
N GLY A 177 -3.34 14.45 13.05
CA GLY A 177 -4.79 14.29 13.13
C GLY A 177 -5.56 14.52 11.84
N ARG A 178 -4.91 14.63 10.68
CA ARG A 178 -5.58 14.69 9.38
C ARG A 178 -6.02 13.29 8.97
N THR A 179 -7.21 13.19 8.41
CA THR A 179 -7.75 11.93 7.89
C THR A 179 -7.40 11.73 6.43
N TRP A 180 -6.93 10.53 6.09
CA TRP A 180 -6.62 10.11 4.74
C TRP A 180 -7.31 8.81 4.39
N GLN A 181 -7.93 8.77 3.22
CA GLN A 181 -8.39 7.50 2.66
C GLN A 181 -7.17 6.69 2.22
N MET A 182 -6.90 5.59 2.93
CA MET A 182 -5.77 4.70 2.68
C MET A 182 -6.15 3.55 1.76
N SER A 183 -7.25 2.89 2.05
CA SER A 183 -7.66 1.69 1.34
C SER A 183 -9.10 1.79 0.87
N THR A 184 -9.45 0.99 -0.13
CA THR A 184 -10.80 0.92 -0.67
C THR A 184 -11.14 -0.52 -1.04
N ILE A 185 -12.36 -0.95 -0.72
CA ILE A 185 -12.97 -2.21 -1.17
C ILE A 185 -14.33 -1.86 -1.76
N GLN A 186 -14.55 -2.18 -3.05
CA GLN A 186 -15.75 -1.78 -3.78
C GLN A 186 -16.42 -3.01 -4.38
N TYR A 187 -17.74 -3.07 -4.25
CA TYR A 187 -18.56 -4.09 -4.88
C TYR A 187 -19.04 -3.58 -6.24
N ASP A 188 -18.75 -4.30 -7.32
CA ASP A 188 -19.12 -3.93 -8.68
C ASP A 188 -19.93 -5.03 -9.35
N PHE A 189 -21.19 -4.74 -9.59
CA PHE A 189 -22.13 -5.57 -10.37
C PHE A 189 -22.25 -5.12 -11.83
N ASN A 190 -21.75 -3.94 -12.17
CA ASN A 190 -21.93 -3.28 -13.45
C ASN A 190 -20.89 -3.68 -14.51
N GLN A 191 -19.58 -3.61 -14.15
CA GLN A 191 -18.53 -3.91 -15.13
C GLN A 191 -18.58 -5.38 -15.60
N PRO A 192 -18.83 -6.40 -14.74
CA PRO A 192 -19.02 -7.75 -15.23
C PRO A 192 -20.12 -7.89 -16.28
N ALA A 193 -21.24 -7.19 -16.10
CA ALA A 193 -22.33 -7.18 -17.11
C ALA A 193 -21.89 -6.51 -18.41
N ARG A 194 -21.25 -5.33 -18.33
CA ARG A 194 -20.82 -4.56 -19.51
C ARG A 194 -19.72 -5.25 -20.33
N PHE A 195 -18.86 -6.03 -19.67
CA PHE A 195 -17.83 -6.83 -20.32
C PHE A 195 -18.31 -8.24 -20.69
N GLU A 196 -19.58 -8.57 -20.43
CA GLU A 196 -20.15 -9.91 -20.68
C GLU A 196 -19.28 -11.01 -20.04
N LEU A 197 -18.89 -10.80 -18.78
CA LEU A 197 -18.08 -11.76 -18.06
C LEU A 197 -18.94 -12.92 -17.57
N GLU A 198 -18.51 -14.14 -17.83
CA GLU A 198 -19.24 -15.34 -17.49
C GLU A 198 -18.30 -16.41 -16.88
N TYR A 199 -18.86 -17.26 -16.03
CA TYR A 199 -18.25 -18.53 -15.61
C TYR A 199 -19.27 -19.66 -15.71
N ASN A 200 -18.80 -20.88 -15.94
CA ASN A 200 -19.64 -22.05 -15.90
C ASN A 200 -19.86 -22.49 -14.44
N GLY A 201 -21.08 -22.51 -13.99
CA GLY A 201 -21.48 -22.94 -12.65
C GLY A 201 -21.41 -24.44 -12.45
N ALA A 202 -21.64 -24.89 -11.21
CA ALA A 202 -21.74 -26.31 -10.87
C ALA A 202 -23.00 -26.97 -11.48
N ASP A 203 -24.00 -26.15 -11.77
CA ASP A 203 -25.25 -26.53 -12.46
C ASP A 203 -25.11 -26.67 -13.97
N GLY A 204 -23.93 -26.39 -14.51
CA GLY A 204 -23.63 -26.39 -15.94
C GLY A 204 -24.13 -25.16 -16.69
N ALA A 205 -24.78 -24.21 -16.02
CA ALA A 205 -25.22 -22.96 -16.61
C ALA A 205 -24.12 -21.90 -16.56
N LYS A 206 -24.28 -20.86 -17.37
CA LYS A 206 -23.41 -19.67 -17.33
C LYS A 206 -23.96 -18.66 -16.33
N HIS A 207 -23.07 -18.14 -15.51
CA HIS A 207 -23.36 -17.14 -14.50
C HIS A 207 -22.43 -15.95 -14.64
N GLN A 208 -22.90 -14.76 -14.25
CA GLN A 208 -22.10 -13.56 -14.17
C GLN A 208 -21.37 -13.52 -12.83
N PRO A 209 -20.04 -13.28 -12.79
CA PRO A 209 -19.33 -13.07 -11.54
C PRO A 209 -19.65 -11.69 -10.94
N VAL A 210 -19.45 -11.57 -9.63
CA VAL A 210 -19.32 -10.29 -8.94
C VAL A 210 -17.85 -9.89 -9.05
N MET A 211 -17.57 -8.60 -9.28
CA MET A 211 -16.23 -8.04 -9.27
C MET A 211 -16.03 -7.20 -8.00
N ILE A 212 -14.95 -7.46 -7.29
CA ILE A 212 -14.58 -6.67 -6.11
C ILE A 212 -13.27 -5.96 -6.42
N HIS A 213 -13.31 -4.64 -6.44
CA HIS A 213 -12.11 -3.81 -6.57
C HIS A 213 -11.50 -3.62 -5.19
N SER A 214 -10.19 -3.69 -5.08
CA SER A 214 -9.51 -3.33 -3.84
C SER A 214 -8.13 -2.74 -4.09
N ALA A 215 -7.83 -1.71 -3.32
CA ALA A 215 -6.50 -1.14 -3.17
C ALA A 215 -6.19 -1.09 -1.68
N LYS A 216 -5.00 -1.57 -1.28
CA LYS A 216 -4.61 -1.69 0.13
C LYS A 216 -3.97 -0.40 0.62
N PHE A 217 -3.09 0.17 -0.21
CA PHE A 217 -2.45 1.47 0.02
C PHE A 217 -3.09 2.60 -0.80
N GLY A 218 -3.88 2.26 -1.82
CA GLY A 218 -4.40 3.21 -2.79
C GLY A 218 -3.30 3.77 -3.68
N SER A 219 -2.94 5.04 -3.51
CA SER A 219 -1.77 5.63 -4.15
C SER A 219 -0.53 5.35 -3.32
N LEU A 220 0.48 4.70 -3.91
CA LEU A 220 1.76 4.44 -3.23
C LEU A 220 2.47 5.75 -2.86
N GLU A 221 2.34 6.79 -3.69
CA GLU A 221 2.89 8.11 -3.43
C GLU A 221 2.25 8.74 -2.20
N ARG A 222 0.91 8.68 -2.09
CA ARG A 222 0.19 9.16 -0.90
C ARG A 222 0.57 8.38 0.34
N PHE A 223 0.54 7.05 0.26
CA PHE A 223 0.90 6.18 1.37
C PHE A 223 2.31 6.49 1.88
N PHE A 224 3.28 6.59 0.96
CA PHE A 224 4.66 6.95 1.31
C PHE A 224 4.75 8.32 1.97
N GLY A 225 4.06 9.34 1.43
CA GLY A 225 4.03 10.67 2.03
C GLY A 225 3.46 10.67 3.45
N VAL A 226 2.33 9.98 3.67
CA VAL A 226 1.71 9.83 5.01
C VAL A 226 2.63 9.06 5.95
N LEU A 227 3.28 7.99 5.48
CA LEU A 227 4.18 7.17 6.28
C LEU A 227 5.43 7.95 6.73
N VAL A 228 6.01 8.78 5.83
CA VAL A 228 7.14 9.66 6.19
C VAL A 228 6.74 10.67 7.26
N GLU A 229 5.54 11.25 7.17
CA GLU A 229 5.02 12.17 8.18
C GLU A 229 4.71 11.46 9.49
N HIS A 230 4.10 10.26 9.43
CA HIS A 230 3.76 9.45 10.61
C HIS A 230 4.99 9.15 11.47
N TYR A 231 6.08 8.73 10.85
CA TYR A 231 7.35 8.46 11.53
C TYR A 231 8.24 9.70 11.68
N ALA A 232 7.84 10.85 11.17
CA ALA A 232 8.69 12.03 11.04
C ALA A 232 10.08 11.70 10.43
N GLY A 233 10.11 10.71 9.52
CA GLY A 233 11.32 10.15 8.90
C GLY A 233 12.12 9.19 9.78
N ALA A 234 11.74 8.97 11.05
CA ALA A 234 12.42 8.03 11.95
C ALA A 234 11.83 6.61 11.81
N PHE A 235 12.00 6.01 10.65
CA PHE A 235 11.45 4.70 10.34
C PHE A 235 11.93 3.59 11.29
N PRO A 236 11.08 2.58 11.60
CA PRO A 236 11.56 1.37 12.27
C PRO A 236 12.59 0.64 11.40
N PRO A 237 13.45 -0.20 11.98
CA PRO A 237 14.55 -0.84 11.25
C PRO A 237 14.13 -1.56 9.98
N TRP A 238 12.98 -2.25 9.98
CA TRP A 238 12.51 -2.98 8.81
C TRP A 238 12.16 -2.10 7.61
N LEU A 239 11.76 -0.83 7.85
CA LEU A 239 11.45 0.17 6.81
C LEU A 239 12.63 1.10 6.48
N ALA A 240 13.60 1.27 7.40
CA ALA A 240 14.69 2.21 7.22
C ALA A 240 15.52 1.89 5.96
N PRO A 241 15.77 2.84 5.06
CA PRO A 241 16.63 2.62 3.88
C PRO A 241 18.01 2.12 4.24
N VAL A 242 18.62 2.71 5.27
CA VAL A 242 19.84 2.26 5.94
C VAL A 242 19.44 1.82 7.33
N GLN A 243 19.65 0.54 7.64
CA GLN A 243 19.33 -0.02 8.95
C GLN A 243 20.47 0.17 9.94
N VAL A 244 21.68 0.03 9.43
CA VAL A 244 22.92 0.17 10.21
C VAL A 244 23.89 1.07 9.46
N GLU A 245 24.36 2.12 10.12
CA GLU A 245 25.51 2.90 9.69
C GLU A 245 26.73 2.42 10.48
N ALA A 246 27.70 1.81 9.79
CA ALA A 246 28.93 1.32 10.42
C ALA A 246 29.99 2.42 10.39
N ILE A 247 30.47 2.83 11.56
CA ILE A 247 31.31 4.01 11.76
C ILE A 247 32.66 3.59 12.33
N PRO A 248 33.75 3.59 11.52
CA PRO A 248 35.10 3.34 12.02
C PRO A 248 35.62 4.53 12.83
N ILE A 249 36.26 4.27 13.99
CA ILE A 249 36.90 5.31 14.79
C ILE A 249 38.15 5.85 14.06
N ALA A 250 38.88 4.99 13.33
CA ALA A 250 40.03 5.30 12.53
C ALA A 250 40.04 4.46 11.24
N GLU A 251 40.80 4.90 10.22
CA GLU A 251 40.90 4.22 8.92
C GLU A 251 41.23 2.71 9.03
N ARG A 252 42.11 2.32 9.99
CA ARG A 252 42.47 0.91 10.21
C ARG A 252 41.31 0.02 10.64
N HIS A 253 40.14 0.57 11.02
CA HIS A 253 38.96 -0.19 11.40
C HIS A 253 37.95 -0.35 10.24
N VAL A 254 38.22 0.27 9.09
CA VAL A 254 37.32 0.25 7.94
C VAL A 254 37.09 -1.18 7.42
N ASP A 255 38.19 -1.91 7.18
CA ASP A 255 38.12 -3.29 6.66
C ASP A 255 37.36 -4.21 7.62
N TYR A 256 37.55 -4.06 8.93
CA TYR A 256 36.85 -4.82 9.95
C TYR A 256 35.33 -4.61 9.85
N LEU A 257 34.89 -3.36 9.70
CA LEU A 257 33.47 -3.05 9.57
C LEU A 257 32.90 -3.48 8.21
N TYR A 258 33.67 -3.44 7.13
CA TYR A 258 33.24 -3.97 5.84
C TYR A 258 33.01 -5.48 5.89
N ASP A 259 33.83 -6.24 6.61
CA ASP A 259 33.65 -7.69 6.78
C ASP A 259 32.36 -8.00 7.56
N ILE A 260 32.06 -7.25 8.61
CA ILE A 260 30.79 -7.38 9.35
C ILE A 260 29.60 -6.98 8.48
N ALA A 261 29.69 -5.83 7.81
CA ALA A 261 28.65 -5.34 6.90
C ALA A 261 28.35 -6.36 5.79
N LYS A 262 29.34 -7.00 5.21
CA LYS A 262 29.18 -8.07 4.22
C LYS A 262 28.38 -9.25 4.77
N ARG A 263 28.68 -9.68 6.00
CA ARG A 263 27.94 -10.76 6.67
C ARG A 263 26.49 -10.38 6.94
N MET A 264 26.24 -9.14 7.35
CA MET A 264 24.87 -8.60 7.54
C MET A 264 24.10 -8.54 6.22
N LYS A 265 24.74 -8.05 5.13
CA LYS A 265 24.13 -7.99 3.79
C LYS A 265 23.73 -9.36 3.25
N VAL A 266 24.49 -10.42 3.54
CA VAL A 266 24.13 -11.80 3.17
C VAL A 266 22.82 -12.25 3.84
N GLN A 267 22.48 -11.69 5.02
CA GLN A 267 21.21 -11.92 5.71
C GLN A 267 20.09 -10.97 5.27
N GLY A 268 20.30 -10.15 4.23
CA GLY A 268 19.32 -9.22 3.71
C GLY A 268 19.25 -7.89 4.46
N LEU A 269 20.19 -7.62 5.38
CA LEU A 269 20.23 -6.35 6.11
C LEU A 269 20.86 -5.23 5.26
N ARG A 270 20.32 -4.03 5.36
CA ARG A 270 20.79 -2.83 4.66
C ARG A 270 21.79 -2.09 5.53
N VAL A 271 23.07 -2.27 5.24
CA VAL A 271 24.20 -1.72 6.03
C VAL A 271 25.07 -0.87 5.13
N GLU A 272 25.40 0.32 5.58
CA GLU A 272 26.41 1.19 4.96
C GLU A 272 27.59 1.36 5.88
N VAL A 273 28.78 1.56 5.30
CA VAL A 273 30.02 1.86 6.04
C VAL A 273 30.44 3.27 5.67
N ASP A 274 30.51 4.15 6.65
CA ASP A 274 31.02 5.52 6.44
C ASP A 274 32.55 5.49 6.48
N ASP A 275 33.16 5.25 5.33
CA ASP A 275 34.62 5.26 5.12
C ASP A 275 35.18 6.64 4.73
N SER A 276 34.37 7.69 4.86
CA SER A 276 34.82 9.06 4.62
C SER A 276 35.97 9.49 5.58
N ASP A 277 36.70 10.53 5.22
CA ASP A 277 37.76 11.12 6.05
C ASP A 277 37.23 11.96 7.23
N ASP A 278 35.91 11.96 7.43
CA ASP A 278 35.27 12.73 8.49
C ASP A 278 35.59 12.14 9.88
N ARG A 279 35.69 13.04 10.89
CA ARG A 279 35.84 12.61 12.27
C ARG A 279 34.62 11.84 12.76
N MET A 280 34.80 10.82 13.61
CA MET A 280 33.78 9.99 14.17
C MET A 280 32.54 10.78 14.65
N GLN A 281 32.73 11.88 15.38
CA GLN A 281 31.62 12.71 15.86
C GLN A 281 30.75 13.29 14.75
N LYS A 282 31.38 13.66 13.59
CA LYS A 282 30.65 14.15 12.42
C LYS A 282 29.89 13.04 11.74
N LYS A 283 30.47 11.85 11.61
CA LYS A 283 29.79 10.65 11.09
C LYS A 283 28.57 10.28 11.94
N ILE A 284 28.72 10.23 13.26
CA ILE A 284 27.62 10.02 14.21
C ILE A 284 26.53 11.08 14.03
N ARG A 285 26.91 12.37 13.94
CA ARG A 285 25.94 13.44 13.72
C ARG A 285 25.18 13.27 12.41
N ASN A 286 25.87 12.91 11.34
CA ASN A 286 25.25 12.69 10.03
C ASN A 286 24.24 11.53 10.10
N ALA A 287 24.61 10.40 10.68
CA ALA A 287 23.72 9.26 10.87
C ALA A 287 22.49 9.61 11.75
N GLN A 288 22.69 10.42 12.81
CA GLN A 288 21.59 10.93 13.63
C GLN A 288 20.65 11.86 12.85
N LEU A 289 21.17 12.74 12.02
CA LEU A 289 20.37 13.64 11.18
C LEU A 289 19.55 12.85 10.14
N GLN A 290 20.11 11.76 9.62
CA GLN A 290 19.43 10.84 8.73
C GLN A 290 18.49 9.87 9.46
N LYS A 291 18.46 9.92 10.81
CA LYS A 291 17.62 9.09 11.67
C LYS A 291 17.85 7.58 11.47
N VAL A 292 19.09 7.19 11.20
CA VAL A 292 19.48 5.78 11.08
C VAL A 292 19.20 5.05 12.39
N PRO A 293 18.55 3.88 12.38
CA PRO A 293 18.19 3.16 13.61
C PRO A 293 19.38 2.74 14.45
N PHE A 294 20.41 2.18 13.80
CA PHE A 294 21.61 1.64 14.47
C PHE A 294 22.87 2.31 13.91
N MET A 295 23.69 2.85 14.78
CA MET A 295 25.09 3.18 14.47
C MET A 295 25.97 2.10 15.09
N MET A 296 26.74 1.39 14.27
CA MET A 296 27.66 0.33 14.67
C MET A 296 29.09 0.87 14.61
N ILE A 297 29.68 1.08 15.76
CA ILE A 297 31.00 1.75 15.91
C ILE A 297 32.04 0.69 16.24
N ALA A 298 33.25 0.80 15.69
CA ALA A 298 34.36 -0.02 16.07
C ALA A 298 35.66 0.80 16.27
N GLY A 299 36.35 0.49 17.37
CA GLY A 299 37.66 0.97 17.71
C GLY A 299 38.62 -0.19 17.98
N ASP A 300 39.85 0.12 18.48
CA ASP A 300 40.88 -0.89 18.74
C ASP A 300 40.39 -1.98 19.74
N ASP A 301 39.71 -1.56 20.81
CA ASP A 301 39.18 -2.50 21.83
C ASP A 301 38.09 -3.42 21.25
N ASP A 302 37.25 -2.90 20.33
CA ASP A 302 36.22 -3.72 19.70
C ASP A 302 36.85 -4.76 18.76
N VAL A 303 37.82 -4.34 17.95
CA VAL A 303 38.54 -5.23 17.03
C VAL A 303 39.27 -6.33 17.79
N GLU A 304 39.98 -5.99 18.89
CA GLU A 304 40.71 -6.98 19.72
C GLU A 304 39.76 -8.03 20.31
N LYS A 305 38.54 -7.61 20.68
CA LYS A 305 37.54 -8.49 21.33
C LYS A 305 36.62 -9.19 20.33
N GLY A 306 36.72 -8.91 19.02
CA GLY A 306 35.79 -9.41 18.04
C GLY A 306 34.34 -8.89 18.27
N ALA A 307 34.22 -7.61 18.60
CA ALA A 307 33.00 -6.96 19.04
C ALA A 307 32.74 -5.65 18.27
N VAL A 308 31.59 -5.04 18.50
CA VAL A 308 31.22 -3.70 18.07
C VAL A 308 30.50 -2.95 19.19
N SER A 309 30.44 -1.62 19.09
CA SER A 309 29.66 -0.81 20.02
C SER A 309 28.46 -0.20 19.27
N PHE A 310 27.26 -0.39 19.79
CA PHE A 310 26.07 0.23 19.24
C PHE A 310 25.78 1.58 19.88
N ARG A 311 25.37 2.52 19.04
CA ARG A 311 24.66 3.72 19.42
C ARG A 311 23.31 3.76 18.70
N TYR A 312 22.25 3.81 19.48
CA TYR A 312 20.88 3.86 18.95
C TYR A 312 20.47 5.29 18.64
N ARG A 313 19.42 5.40 17.83
CA ARG A 313 18.84 6.71 17.44
C ARG A 313 18.37 7.53 18.64
N ASP A 314 17.85 6.87 19.69
CA ASP A 314 17.43 7.51 20.95
C ASP A 314 18.59 7.92 21.88
N GLY A 315 19.84 7.62 21.49
CA GLY A 315 21.03 7.95 22.23
C GLY A 315 21.54 6.89 23.18
N ARG A 316 20.80 5.80 23.42
CA ARG A 316 21.32 4.63 24.15
C ARG A 316 22.57 4.09 23.49
N GLN A 317 23.42 3.44 24.28
CA GLN A 317 24.66 2.83 23.82
C GLN A 317 24.86 1.48 24.49
N ASP A 318 25.33 0.51 23.71
CA ASP A 318 25.77 -0.80 24.17
C ASP A 318 27.19 -1.05 23.65
N ASN A 319 28.17 -1.14 24.52
CA ASN A 319 29.57 -1.30 24.14
C ASN A 319 30.02 -2.74 24.17
N GLY A 320 30.93 -3.10 23.26
CA GLY A 320 31.59 -4.42 23.28
C GLY A 320 30.63 -5.59 23.01
N VAL A 321 29.65 -5.39 22.12
CA VAL A 321 28.71 -6.44 21.72
C VAL A 321 29.40 -7.40 20.75
N PRO A 322 29.45 -8.72 21.04
CA PRO A 322 30.04 -9.72 20.13
C PRO A 322 29.39 -9.64 18.72
N ILE A 323 30.18 -9.83 17.66
CA ILE A 323 29.72 -9.68 16.27
C ILE A 323 28.48 -10.52 15.98
N GLU A 324 28.46 -11.80 16.43
CA GLU A 324 27.30 -12.67 16.17
C GLU A 324 26.03 -12.16 16.86
N GLU A 325 26.16 -11.66 18.07
CA GLU A 325 25.07 -11.06 18.82
C GLU A 325 24.60 -9.77 18.14
N ALA A 326 25.54 -8.94 17.66
CA ALA A 326 25.23 -7.71 16.97
C ALA A 326 24.40 -7.96 15.70
N ILE A 327 24.80 -8.92 14.88
CA ILE A 327 24.07 -9.33 13.67
C ILE A 327 22.68 -9.86 14.04
N ALA A 328 22.61 -10.76 15.02
CA ALA A 328 21.34 -11.35 15.46
C ALA A 328 20.37 -10.29 16.02
N ARG A 329 20.87 -9.30 16.77
CA ARG A 329 20.09 -8.21 17.35
C ARG A 329 19.45 -7.35 16.27
N VAL A 330 20.19 -6.94 15.25
CA VAL A 330 19.64 -6.16 14.13
C VAL A 330 18.63 -6.99 13.34
N ALA A 331 18.94 -8.25 13.07
CA ALA A 331 18.03 -9.16 12.38
C ALA A 331 16.72 -9.35 13.15
N ALA A 332 16.78 -9.50 14.47
CA ALA A 332 15.60 -9.62 15.33
C ALA A 332 14.75 -8.35 15.31
N ALA A 333 15.37 -7.16 15.41
CA ALA A 333 14.64 -5.88 15.34
C ALA A 333 13.95 -5.66 13.98
N VAL A 334 14.58 -6.11 12.89
CA VAL A 334 13.97 -6.08 11.55
C VAL A 334 12.79 -7.05 11.46
N ALA A 335 12.93 -8.26 12.01
CA ALA A 335 11.90 -9.29 11.96
C ALA A 335 10.69 -8.95 12.85
N SER A 336 10.91 -8.36 14.03
CA SER A 336 9.84 -7.96 14.98
C SER A 336 9.09 -6.70 14.54
N ARG A 337 9.65 -5.93 13.60
CA ARG A 337 9.12 -4.63 13.15
C ARG A 337 9.05 -3.55 14.24
N GLU A 338 9.74 -3.74 15.34
CA GLU A 338 9.75 -2.80 16.46
C GLU A 338 10.50 -1.51 16.14
N GLN A 339 10.16 -0.46 16.87
CA GLN A 339 10.92 0.79 16.92
C GLN A 339 12.16 0.61 17.81
N VAL A 340 13.30 1.21 17.41
CA VAL A 340 14.54 1.22 18.18
C VAL A 340 15.07 2.65 18.33
#